data_b79ad8f6a5dad31e03c49fa1c7eab3b3
#
_entry.id   b79ad8f6a5dad31e03c49fa1c7eab3b3
#
_cell.length_a   1.000
_cell.length_b   1.000
_cell.length_c   1.000
_cell.angle_alpha   90.00
_cell.angle_beta   90.00
_cell.angle_gamma   90.00
#
_symmetry.space_group_name_H-M   'P 1'
#
loop_
_entity.id
_entity.type
_entity.pdbx_description
1 polymer ?
#
loop_
_entity_poly.entity_id
_entity_poly.type
_entity_poly.pdbx_seq_one_letter_code
_entity_poly.pdbx_strand_id
1 'polypeptide(L)'
;MGKTIAIANQKGGVGKTTTAINLAASLAMNGKSVLLIDADPQANATSGLGVEPKQMTSSIYECLVDDYPMQSAAVPTCVEGLNIVGSRIDLVGAEVELVTKEQRETVLRRAVAGVKDQYDYVLIDCSPSLGLITVNALTAADSVIIPVQAEYYALEGISKLLNTVRIIKSKLNQVLRIEGFLLTMYDARLRLANQIYEELKSHFGDMVFNTVIPRNIKLSEAPSHGLPAILYDPSSRGATSHMQLAKEMIAKDRGTR
;
A
#
# COMPACT_ATOMS: atom_id res chain seq x y z
N MET A 1 6.89 -7.96 16.55
CA MET A 1 6.85 -6.62 15.94
C MET A 1 6.18 -6.70 14.58
N GLY A 2 5.14 -5.91 14.38
CA GLY A 2 4.45 -5.82 13.09
C GLY A 2 5.36 -5.30 11.98
N LYS A 3 5.13 -5.74 10.75
CA LYS A 3 5.87 -5.30 9.57
C LYS A 3 5.13 -4.16 8.88
N THR A 4 5.77 -3.00 8.72
CA THR A 4 5.19 -1.84 8.03
C THR A 4 5.63 -1.81 6.57
N ILE A 5 4.68 -1.77 5.64
CA ILE A 5 4.93 -1.85 4.21
C ILE A 5 4.20 -0.71 3.49
N ALA A 6 4.94 0.15 2.80
CA ALA A 6 4.35 1.14 1.91
C ALA A 6 4.04 0.52 0.54
N ILE A 7 2.93 0.93 -0.06
CA ILE A 7 2.57 0.57 -1.44
C ILE A 7 2.64 1.84 -2.27
N ALA A 8 3.70 1.99 -3.05
CA ALA A 8 4.04 3.27 -3.69
C ALA A 8 4.44 3.10 -5.16
N ASN A 9 4.00 4.05 -5.98
CA ASN A 9 4.48 4.28 -7.34
C ASN A 9 4.05 5.70 -7.76
N GLN A 10 4.93 6.43 -8.46
CA GLN A 10 4.63 7.77 -8.97
C GLN A 10 3.55 7.77 -10.05
N LYS A 11 3.44 6.69 -10.82
CA LYS A 11 2.44 6.57 -11.88
C LYS A 11 1.06 6.35 -11.26
N GLY A 12 0.09 7.18 -11.66
CA GLY A 12 -1.32 6.98 -11.35
C GLY A 12 -1.88 5.75 -12.07
N GLY A 13 -2.90 5.11 -11.49
CA GLY A 13 -3.62 4.01 -12.14
C GLY A 13 -2.89 2.67 -12.23
N VAL A 14 -1.74 2.49 -11.57
CA VAL A 14 -0.99 1.22 -11.58
C VAL A 14 -1.51 0.18 -10.58
N GLY A 15 -2.61 0.44 -9.89
CA GLY A 15 -3.23 -0.50 -8.94
C GLY A 15 -2.66 -0.44 -7.53
N LYS A 16 -2.13 0.69 -7.05
CA LYS A 16 -1.67 0.87 -5.65
C LYS A 16 -2.78 0.58 -4.66
N THR A 17 -3.85 1.37 -4.70
CA THR A 17 -5.02 1.23 -3.82
C THR A 17 -5.69 -0.13 -3.96
N THR A 18 -5.83 -0.63 -5.20
CA THR A 18 -6.37 -1.98 -5.44
C THR A 18 -5.53 -3.04 -4.76
N THR A 19 -4.20 -2.93 -4.84
CA THR A 19 -3.27 -3.84 -4.16
C THR A 19 -3.37 -3.68 -2.65
N ALA A 20 -3.41 -2.45 -2.13
CA ALA A 20 -3.50 -2.17 -0.70
C ALA A 20 -4.74 -2.81 -0.05
N ILE A 21 -5.91 -2.56 -0.62
CA ILE A 21 -7.19 -3.12 -0.15
C ILE A 21 -7.16 -4.66 -0.19
N ASN A 22 -6.85 -5.22 -1.36
CA ASN A 22 -7.01 -6.66 -1.57
C ASN A 22 -5.90 -7.47 -0.90
N LEU A 23 -4.68 -6.93 -0.79
CA LEU A 23 -3.61 -7.57 -0.02
C LEU A 23 -3.92 -7.53 1.49
N ALA A 24 -4.38 -6.38 2.02
CA ALA A 24 -4.77 -6.25 3.42
C ALA A 24 -5.87 -7.27 3.78
N ALA A 25 -6.93 -7.32 2.98
CA ALA A 25 -8.01 -8.28 3.16
C ALA A 25 -7.52 -9.74 3.07
N SER A 26 -6.64 -10.04 2.10
CA SER A 26 -6.11 -11.39 1.92
C SER A 26 -5.18 -11.81 3.06
N LEU A 27 -4.40 -10.90 3.63
CA LEU A 27 -3.58 -11.16 4.81
C LEU A 27 -4.48 -11.45 6.03
N ALA A 28 -5.52 -10.64 6.26
CA ALA A 28 -6.47 -10.84 7.34
C ALA A 28 -7.18 -12.20 7.23
N MET A 29 -7.63 -12.57 6.04
CA MET A 29 -8.23 -13.88 5.76
C MET A 29 -7.25 -15.06 5.91
N ASN A 30 -5.94 -14.81 5.94
CA ASN A 30 -4.92 -15.79 6.33
C ASN A 30 -4.58 -15.73 7.84
N GLY A 31 -5.46 -15.16 8.67
CA GLY A 31 -5.35 -15.12 10.13
C GLY A 31 -4.32 -14.12 10.65
N LYS A 32 -4.02 -13.06 9.88
CA LYS A 32 -3.15 -11.98 10.30
C LYS A 32 -3.94 -10.79 10.82
N SER A 33 -3.44 -10.11 11.86
CA SER A 33 -3.94 -8.82 12.26
C SER A 33 -3.32 -7.74 11.36
N VAL A 34 -4.16 -6.93 10.71
CA VAL A 34 -3.72 -5.98 9.67
C VAL A 34 -4.30 -4.59 9.94
N LEU A 35 -3.43 -3.58 9.85
CA LEU A 35 -3.84 -2.18 9.77
C LEU A 35 -3.54 -1.67 8.34
N LEU A 36 -4.56 -1.13 7.68
CA LEU A 36 -4.37 -0.36 6.45
C LEU A 36 -4.42 1.13 6.80
N ILE A 37 -3.44 1.89 6.33
CA ILE A 37 -3.39 3.35 6.44
C ILE A 37 -3.60 3.91 5.03
N ASP A 38 -4.69 4.66 4.83
CA ASP A 38 -4.96 5.36 3.57
C ASP A 38 -4.26 6.72 3.60
N ALA A 39 -3.16 6.86 2.84
CA ALA A 39 -2.36 8.08 2.74
C ALA A 39 -2.59 8.82 1.41
N ASP A 40 -3.78 8.67 0.82
CA ASP A 40 -4.22 9.40 -0.36
C ASP A 40 -5.42 10.30 -0.01
N PRO A 41 -5.38 11.63 -0.28
CA PRO A 41 -6.51 12.53 -0.05
C PRO A 41 -7.79 12.13 -0.80
N GLN A 42 -7.69 11.30 -1.85
CA GLN A 42 -8.84 10.78 -2.57
C GLN A 42 -9.65 9.75 -1.78
N ALA A 43 -9.11 9.23 -0.67
CA ALA A 43 -9.77 8.28 0.24
C ALA A 43 -10.34 7.03 -0.46
N ASN A 44 -9.66 6.57 -1.51
CA ASN A 44 -10.13 5.43 -2.29
C ASN A 44 -9.99 4.10 -1.53
N ALA A 45 -8.96 3.94 -0.70
CA ALA A 45 -8.84 2.75 0.15
C ALA A 45 -9.90 2.75 1.26
N THR A 46 -10.20 3.92 1.80
CA THR A 46 -11.24 4.13 2.83
C THR A 46 -12.61 3.73 2.30
N SER A 47 -13.05 4.34 1.20
CA SER A 47 -14.33 4.03 0.57
C SER A 47 -14.41 2.60 0.06
N GLY A 48 -13.30 2.08 -0.48
CA GLY A 48 -13.21 0.72 -1.03
C GLY A 48 -13.32 -0.39 0.01
N LEU A 49 -13.22 -0.06 1.31
CA LEU A 49 -13.48 -0.96 2.44
C LEU A 49 -14.78 -0.64 3.18
N GLY A 50 -15.66 0.16 2.57
CA GLY A 50 -17.00 0.46 3.10
C GLY A 50 -17.01 1.50 4.21
N VAL A 51 -15.91 2.21 4.46
CA VAL A 51 -15.86 3.31 5.42
C VAL A 51 -16.19 4.61 4.71
N GLU A 52 -17.20 5.35 5.21
CA GLU A 52 -17.63 6.61 4.62
C GLU A 52 -16.74 7.75 5.13
N PRO A 53 -15.91 8.40 4.28
CA PRO A 53 -14.96 9.42 4.72
C PRO A 53 -15.61 10.59 5.44
N LYS A 54 -16.81 10.99 5.01
CA LYS A 54 -17.54 12.13 5.60
C LYS A 54 -18.08 11.86 7.00
N GLN A 55 -18.20 10.60 7.41
CA GLN A 55 -18.73 10.21 8.72
C GLN A 55 -17.61 9.93 9.73
N MET A 56 -16.36 9.96 9.31
CA MET A 56 -15.21 9.73 10.19
C MET A 56 -14.99 10.93 11.11
N THR A 57 -14.82 10.67 12.41
CA THR A 57 -14.49 11.70 13.42
C THR A 57 -13.00 12.06 13.40
N SER A 58 -12.16 11.13 12.99
CA SER A 58 -10.70 11.30 12.87
C SER A 58 -10.16 10.45 11.72
N SER A 59 -9.08 10.88 11.12
CA SER A 59 -8.45 10.28 9.95
C SER A 59 -6.92 10.31 10.10
N ILE A 60 -6.19 9.93 9.07
CA ILE A 60 -4.75 10.11 9.02
C ILE A 60 -4.34 11.60 9.15
N TYR A 61 -5.19 12.54 8.72
CA TYR A 61 -4.90 13.97 8.85
C TYR A 61 -4.64 14.35 10.29
N GLU A 62 -5.54 14.05 11.23
CA GLU A 62 -5.38 14.38 12.64
C GLU A 62 -4.18 13.64 13.25
N CYS A 63 -3.87 12.42 12.78
CA CYS A 63 -2.67 11.70 13.23
C CYS A 63 -1.38 12.41 12.82
N LEU A 64 -1.35 13.10 11.67
CA LEU A 64 -0.17 13.79 11.16
C LEU A 64 -0.05 15.23 11.69
N VAL A 65 -1.17 15.95 11.77
CA VAL A 65 -1.18 17.38 12.09
C VAL A 65 -1.33 17.61 13.59
N ASP A 66 -2.26 16.91 14.23
CA ASP A 66 -2.64 17.13 15.63
C ASP A 66 -2.03 16.12 16.60
N ASP A 67 -1.12 15.25 16.12
CA ASP A 67 -0.53 14.14 16.89
C ASP A 67 -1.59 13.22 17.53
N TYR A 68 -2.79 13.12 16.89
CA TYR A 68 -3.88 12.27 17.36
C TYR A 68 -3.46 10.80 17.38
N PRO A 69 -3.76 10.03 18.44
CA PRO A 69 -3.32 8.63 18.53
C PRO A 69 -3.88 7.78 17.39
N MET A 70 -2.99 7.17 16.59
CA MET A 70 -3.38 6.34 15.44
C MET A 70 -4.30 5.17 15.83
N GLN A 71 -4.11 4.60 17.01
CA GLN A 71 -4.99 3.56 17.54
C GLN A 71 -6.43 4.03 17.69
N SER A 72 -6.65 5.31 18.08
CA SER A 72 -7.97 5.89 18.24
C SER A 72 -8.61 6.28 16.89
N ALA A 73 -7.80 6.50 15.86
CA ALA A 73 -8.26 6.76 14.50
C ALA A 73 -8.54 5.48 13.69
N ALA A 74 -8.05 4.33 14.15
CA ALA A 74 -8.26 3.05 13.49
C ALA A 74 -9.70 2.56 13.71
N VAL A 75 -10.41 2.25 12.63
CA VAL A 75 -11.77 1.71 12.67
C VAL A 75 -11.80 0.31 12.05
N PRO A 76 -12.70 -0.58 12.52
CA PRO A 76 -12.86 -1.90 11.92
C PRO A 76 -13.46 -1.78 10.50
N THR A 77 -13.13 -2.75 9.66
CA THR A 77 -13.67 -2.87 8.29
C THR A 77 -14.66 -4.04 8.21
N CYS A 78 -15.20 -4.26 7.01
CA CYS A 78 -16.03 -5.45 6.72
C CYS A 78 -15.25 -6.77 6.74
N VAL A 79 -13.93 -6.75 6.89
CA VAL A 79 -13.07 -7.94 6.94
C VAL A 79 -12.57 -8.11 8.37
N GLU A 80 -12.89 -9.25 8.99
CA GLU A 80 -12.39 -9.60 10.33
C GLU A 80 -10.86 -9.60 10.36
N GLY A 81 -10.25 -8.99 11.38
CA GLY A 81 -8.80 -8.86 11.50
C GLY A 81 -8.18 -7.72 10.68
N LEU A 82 -8.98 -6.94 9.95
CA LEU A 82 -8.54 -5.76 9.20
C LEU A 82 -9.16 -4.48 9.75
N ASN A 83 -8.32 -3.58 10.25
CA ASN A 83 -8.68 -2.21 10.58
C ASN A 83 -8.13 -1.24 9.54
N ILE A 84 -8.74 -0.04 9.47
CA ILE A 84 -8.25 1.05 8.61
C ILE A 84 -8.14 2.35 9.40
N VAL A 85 -7.03 3.08 9.20
CA VAL A 85 -6.96 4.51 9.43
C VAL A 85 -7.25 5.17 8.09
N GLY A 86 -8.45 5.71 7.97
CA GLY A 86 -8.94 6.25 6.71
C GLY A 86 -8.39 7.64 6.41
N SER A 87 -8.67 8.09 5.20
CA SER A 87 -8.33 9.41 4.68
C SER A 87 -9.56 10.25 4.38
N ARG A 88 -9.34 11.56 4.26
CA ARG A 88 -10.31 12.55 3.80
C ARG A 88 -9.60 13.59 2.94
N ILE A 89 -10.40 14.41 2.23
CA ILE A 89 -9.86 15.44 1.34
C ILE A 89 -9.01 16.49 2.07
N ASP A 90 -9.25 16.72 3.36
CA ASP A 90 -8.47 17.64 4.19
C ASP A 90 -6.99 17.23 4.34
N LEU A 91 -6.65 15.97 4.06
CA LEU A 91 -5.26 15.50 3.99
C LEU A 91 -4.41 16.32 2.99
N VAL A 92 -5.02 16.98 1.99
CA VAL A 92 -4.32 17.95 1.12
C VAL A 92 -3.70 19.08 1.94
N GLY A 93 -4.40 19.55 2.99
CA GLY A 93 -3.90 20.59 3.88
C GLY A 93 -2.68 20.16 4.69
N ALA A 94 -2.58 18.88 5.03
CA ALA A 94 -1.47 18.36 5.81
C ALA A 94 -0.10 18.59 5.13
N GLU A 95 -0.01 18.57 3.79
CA GLU A 95 1.26 18.86 3.10
C GLU A 95 1.74 20.30 3.36
N VAL A 96 0.83 21.26 3.53
CA VAL A 96 1.15 22.65 3.82
C VAL A 96 1.48 22.83 5.30
N GLU A 97 0.65 22.27 6.18
CA GLU A 97 0.77 22.44 7.63
C GLU A 97 2.02 21.74 8.19
N LEU A 98 2.36 20.58 7.68
CA LEU A 98 3.57 19.86 8.07
C LEU A 98 4.86 20.60 7.69
N VAL A 99 4.84 21.55 6.72
CA VAL A 99 6.06 22.30 6.34
C VAL A 99 6.71 23.00 7.52
N THR A 100 5.91 23.48 8.46
CA THR A 100 6.38 24.21 9.65
C THR A 100 6.71 23.30 10.83
N LYS A 101 6.35 22.00 10.75
CA LYS A 101 6.55 21.04 11.84
C LYS A 101 8.01 20.55 11.89
N GLU A 102 8.60 20.52 13.06
CA GLU A 102 9.93 19.93 13.24
C GLU A 102 9.91 18.43 12.91
N GLN A 103 10.97 17.97 12.26
CA GLN A 103 11.08 16.56 11.83
C GLN A 103 9.86 16.07 11.02
N ARG A 104 9.31 16.93 10.21
CA ARG A 104 8.09 16.72 9.42
C ARG A 104 8.09 15.43 8.57
N GLU A 105 9.27 14.95 8.19
CA GLU A 105 9.42 13.72 7.40
C GLU A 105 9.25 12.44 8.23
N THR A 106 9.15 12.54 9.55
CA THR A 106 9.12 11.40 10.49
C THR A 106 7.81 11.31 11.29
N VAL A 107 6.85 12.19 11.01
CA VAL A 107 5.61 12.28 11.80
C VAL A 107 4.82 10.96 11.73
N LEU A 108 4.63 10.42 10.52
CA LEU A 108 3.93 9.15 10.36
C LEU A 108 4.69 7.98 11.01
N ARG A 109 6.01 7.98 11.00
CA ARG A 109 6.81 6.96 11.70
C ARG A 109 6.52 6.97 13.21
N ARG A 110 6.42 8.15 13.84
CA ARG A 110 6.06 8.28 15.26
C ARG A 110 4.65 7.77 15.54
N ALA A 111 3.68 8.15 14.68
CA ALA A 111 2.31 7.71 14.81
C ALA A 111 2.16 6.18 14.66
N VAL A 112 2.82 5.58 13.66
CA VAL A 112 2.82 4.13 13.43
C VAL A 112 3.51 3.38 14.58
N ALA A 113 4.58 3.92 15.17
CA ALA A 113 5.28 3.29 16.29
C ALA A 113 4.36 3.05 17.49
N GLY A 114 3.34 3.90 17.71
CA GLY A 114 2.37 3.75 18.80
C GLY A 114 1.37 2.60 18.62
N VAL A 115 1.29 2.01 17.43
CA VAL A 115 0.26 1.01 17.11
C VAL A 115 0.83 -0.26 16.48
N LYS A 116 2.05 -0.21 15.92
CA LYS A 116 2.67 -1.27 15.14
C LYS A 116 2.68 -2.64 15.81
N ASP A 117 2.89 -2.71 17.11
CA ASP A 117 3.00 -3.98 17.85
C ASP A 117 1.66 -4.71 18.05
N GLN A 118 0.55 -4.05 17.74
CA GLN A 118 -0.79 -4.63 17.81
C GLN A 118 -1.19 -5.39 16.55
N TYR A 119 -0.40 -5.22 15.47
CA TYR A 119 -0.67 -5.81 14.17
C TYR A 119 0.49 -6.66 13.67
N ASP A 120 0.19 -7.73 12.90
CA ASP A 120 1.21 -8.48 12.15
C ASP A 120 1.75 -7.63 10.97
N TYR A 121 0.84 -6.90 10.31
CA TYR A 121 1.15 -6.03 9.17
C TYR A 121 0.49 -4.67 9.29
N VAL A 122 1.25 -3.63 8.97
CA VAL A 122 0.75 -2.27 8.72
C VAL A 122 1.01 -1.95 7.26
N LEU A 123 -0.03 -1.80 6.45
CA LEU A 123 0.08 -1.41 5.05
C LEU A 123 -0.23 0.08 4.90
N ILE A 124 0.52 0.80 4.06
CA ILE A 124 0.30 2.23 3.79
C ILE A 124 0.03 2.39 2.29
N ASP A 125 -1.21 2.75 1.92
CA ASP A 125 -1.57 3.10 0.54
C ASP A 125 -1.12 4.53 0.24
N CYS A 126 -0.17 4.69 -0.68
CA CYS A 126 0.40 5.99 -1.00
C CYS A 126 -0.27 6.62 -2.22
N SER A 127 -0.46 7.94 -2.17
CA SER A 127 -0.86 8.73 -3.34
C SER A 127 0.17 8.62 -4.48
N PRO A 128 -0.18 8.96 -5.74
CA PRO A 128 0.77 8.94 -6.85
C PRO A 128 1.80 10.08 -6.79
N SER A 129 1.62 11.05 -5.89
CA SER A 129 2.60 12.13 -5.70
C SER A 129 3.81 11.64 -4.90
N LEU A 130 4.98 12.26 -5.10
CA LEU A 130 6.14 12.13 -4.22
C LEU A 130 6.22 13.31 -3.24
N GLY A 131 5.06 13.79 -2.76
CA GLY A 131 4.96 14.85 -1.75
C GLY A 131 5.40 14.40 -0.36
N LEU A 132 5.24 15.30 0.61
CA LEU A 132 5.68 15.08 1.98
C LEU A 132 4.97 13.89 2.64
N ILE A 133 3.72 13.61 2.28
CA ILE A 133 2.96 12.46 2.82
C ILE A 133 3.61 11.14 2.35
N THR A 134 3.97 11.03 1.06
CA THR A 134 4.66 9.83 0.54
C THR A 134 6.05 9.68 1.15
N VAL A 135 6.78 10.78 1.37
CA VAL A 135 8.06 10.75 2.10
C VAL A 135 7.85 10.21 3.51
N ASN A 136 6.81 10.65 4.21
CA ASN A 136 6.44 10.13 5.54
C ASN A 136 6.12 8.64 5.50
N ALA A 137 5.35 8.18 4.52
CA ALA A 137 5.00 6.77 4.35
C ALA A 137 6.26 5.90 4.18
N LEU A 138 7.18 6.29 3.30
CA LEU A 138 8.43 5.57 3.07
C LEU A 138 9.40 5.68 4.27
N THR A 139 9.33 6.78 5.03
CA THR A 139 10.13 6.95 6.25
C THR A 139 9.62 6.07 7.39
N ALA A 140 8.32 5.81 7.45
CA ALA A 140 7.69 4.94 8.45
C ALA A 140 7.79 3.45 8.11
N ALA A 141 7.96 3.09 6.84
CA ALA A 141 7.92 1.71 6.36
C ALA A 141 9.24 0.94 6.58
N ASP A 142 9.13 -0.35 6.87
CA ASP A 142 10.27 -1.29 6.84
C ASP A 142 10.63 -1.65 5.40
N SER A 143 9.61 -1.67 4.51
CA SER A 143 9.79 -2.01 3.10
C SER A 143 8.70 -1.38 2.20
N VAL A 144 8.93 -1.42 0.89
CA VAL A 144 7.99 -0.89 -0.10
C VAL A 144 7.66 -1.94 -1.17
N ILE A 145 6.36 -2.15 -1.41
CA ILE A 145 5.85 -2.85 -2.59
C ILE A 145 5.66 -1.83 -3.71
N ILE A 146 6.14 -2.15 -4.89
CA ILE A 146 6.07 -1.29 -6.07
C ILE A 146 5.17 -1.97 -7.11
N PRO A 147 3.87 -1.62 -7.17
CA PRO A 147 2.99 -2.09 -8.23
C PRO A 147 3.45 -1.53 -9.57
N VAL A 148 3.57 -2.40 -10.57
CA VAL A 148 4.06 -2.07 -11.91
C VAL A 148 3.04 -2.56 -12.94
N GLN A 149 2.43 -1.62 -13.66
CA GLN A 149 1.59 -1.98 -14.79
C GLN A 149 2.48 -2.37 -15.97
N ALA A 150 2.17 -3.50 -16.63
CA ALA A 150 2.93 -4.03 -17.77
C ALA A 150 2.70 -3.20 -19.03
N GLU A 151 3.25 -1.98 -19.09
CA GLU A 151 3.18 -1.02 -20.18
C GLU A 151 4.56 -0.46 -20.54
N TYR A 152 4.72 0.09 -21.76
CA TYR A 152 5.98 0.55 -22.31
C TYR A 152 6.82 1.48 -21.40
N TYR A 153 6.18 2.41 -20.70
CA TYR A 153 6.88 3.33 -19.78
C TYR A 153 7.04 2.82 -18.34
N ALA A 154 6.84 1.51 -18.11
CA ALA A 154 6.90 0.94 -16.76
C ALA A 154 8.26 1.14 -16.09
N LEU A 155 9.35 0.89 -16.81
CA LEU A 155 10.72 0.95 -16.29
C LEU A 155 11.18 2.40 -15.99
N GLU A 156 10.75 3.37 -16.79
CA GLU A 156 11.08 4.79 -16.54
C GLU A 156 10.48 5.28 -15.20
N GLY A 157 9.21 4.95 -14.95
CA GLY A 157 8.54 5.29 -13.68
C GLY A 157 9.20 4.66 -12.46
N ILE A 158 9.68 3.42 -12.60
CA ILE A 158 10.41 2.70 -11.55
C ILE A 158 11.72 3.43 -11.20
N SER A 159 12.49 3.88 -12.17
CA SER A 159 13.80 4.52 -11.95
C SER A 159 13.69 5.77 -11.07
N LYS A 160 12.66 6.60 -11.27
CA LYS A 160 12.40 7.80 -10.45
C LYS A 160 12.07 7.43 -9.01
N LEU A 161 11.20 6.43 -8.82
CA LEU A 161 10.83 5.96 -7.48
C LEU A 161 12.03 5.33 -6.76
N LEU A 162 12.84 4.52 -7.44
CA LEU A 162 14.05 3.92 -6.87
C LEU A 162 15.06 4.97 -6.39
N ASN A 163 15.20 6.07 -7.14
CA ASN A 163 16.04 7.18 -6.71
C ASN A 163 15.49 7.83 -5.42
N THR A 164 14.17 8.03 -5.32
CA THR A 164 13.53 8.54 -4.12
C THR A 164 13.73 7.58 -2.93
N VAL A 165 13.51 6.28 -3.12
CA VAL A 165 13.77 5.25 -2.09
C VAL A 165 15.23 5.30 -1.62
N ARG A 166 16.19 5.44 -2.55
CA ARG A 166 17.62 5.57 -2.21
C ARG A 166 17.90 6.80 -1.35
N ILE A 167 17.33 7.95 -1.70
CA ILE A 167 17.48 9.20 -0.93
C ILE A 167 16.89 9.03 0.47
N ILE A 168 15.69 8.48 0.58
CA ILE A 168 15.05 8.25 1.89
C ILE A 168 15.86 7.26 2.71
N LYS A 169 16.31 6.17 2.11
CA LYS A 169 17.16 5.18 2.78
C LYS A 169 18.44 5.79 3.32
N SER A 170 19.09 6.68 2.59
CA SER A 170 20.36 7.29 3.01
C SER A 170 20.20 8.35 4.09
N LYS A 171 19.06 9.08 4.12
CA LYS A 171 18.90 10.27 4.97
C LYS A 171 17.91 10.12 6.12
N LEU A 172 16.85 9.32 5.95
CA LEU A 172 15.70 9.30 6.85
C LEU A 172 15.40 7.91 7.43
N ASN A 173 15.58 6.83 6.62
CA ASN A 173 15.19 5.49 7.01
C ASN A 173 16.16 4.42 6.46
N GLN A 174 17.25 4.17 7.16
CA GLN A 174 18.31 3.24 6.74
C GLN A 174 17.85 1.79 6.58
N VAL A 175 16.76 1.39 7.26
CA VAL A 175 16.21 0.02 7.19
C VAL A 175 15.28 -0.20 6.01
N LEU A 176 14.84 0.88 5.31
CA LEU A 176 13.93 0.78 4.17
C LEU A 176 14.52 -0.13 3.08
N ARG A 177 13.75 -1.13 2.67
CA ARG A 177 14.10 -2.06 1.60
C ARG A 177 12.96 -2.17 0.58
N ILE A 178 13.26 -2.69 -0.59
CA ILE A 178 12.24 -3.07 -1.55
C ILE A 178 11.68 -4.43 -1.12
N GLU A 179 10.36 -4.51 -0.86
CA GLU A 179 9.66 -5.75 -0.59
C GLU A 179 9.51 -6.58 -1.86
N GLY A 180 9.13 -5.91 -2.92
CA GLY A 180 9.06 -6.50 -4.25
C GLY A 180 8.36 -5.62 -5.27
N PHE A 181 8.62 -5.95 -6.55
CA PHE A 181 7.89 -5.42 -7.70
C PHE A 181 6.72 -6.34 -7.99
N LEU A 182 5.50 -5.78 -8.01
CA LEU A 182 4.27 -6.52 -8.27
C LEU A 182 3.73 -6.15 -9.65
N LEU A 183 3.76 -7.07 -10.61
CA LEU A 183 3.08 -6.85 -11.88
C LEU A 183 1.56 -6.82 -11.68
N THR A 184 0.95 -5.75 -12.20
CA THR A 184 -0.49 -5.52 -12.14
C THR A 184 -1.07 -5.37 -13.54
N MET A 185 -2.39 -5.61 -13.66
CA MET A 185 -3.12 -5.57 -14.93
C MET A 185 -2.45 -6.42 -16.02
N TYR A 186 -1.80 -7.49 -15.59
CA TYR A 186 -1.06 -8.38 -16.46
C TYR A 186 -2.01 -9.18 -17.37
N ASP A 187 -1.66 -9.25 -18.65
CA ASP A 187 -2.33 -10.11 -19.64
C ASP A 187 -1.26 -10.94 -20.37
N ALA A 188 -1.21 -12.23 -20.04
CA ALA A 188 -0.23 -13.17 -20.62
C ALA A 188 -0.33 -13.33 -22.14
N ARG A 189 -1.45 -12.92 -22.76
CA ARG A 189 -1.63 -12.96 -24.20
C ARG A 189 -0.87 -11.84 -24.92
N LEU A 190 -0.50 -10.79 -24.19
CA LEU A 190 0.19 -9.63 -24.75
C LEU A 190 1.70 -9.84 -24.71
N ARG A 191 2.35 -9.82 -25.89
CA ARG A 191 3.80 -9.94 -26.02
C ARG A 191 4.53 -8.89 -25.20
N LEU A 192 4.06 -7.65 -25.20
CA LEU A 192 4.65 -6.56 -24.44
C LEU A 192 4.64 -6.84 -22.92
N ALA A 193 3.52 -7.36 -22.39
CA ALA A 193 3.43 -7.68 -20.98
C ALA A 193 4.44 -8.75 -20.56
N ASN A 194 4.63 -9.77 -21.38
CA ASN A 194 5.63 -10.81 -21.16
C ASN A 194 7.06 -10.24 -21.22
N GLN A 195 7.36 -9.38 -22.20
CA GLN A 195 8.67 -8.73 -22.30
C GLN A 195 8.99 -7.91 -21.05
N ILE A 196 8.05 -7.09 -20.57
CA ILE A 196 8.24 -6.29 -19.36
C ILE A 196 8.44 -7.18 -18.12
N TYR A 197 7.71 -8.30 -18.01
CA TYR A 197 7.91 -9.25 -16.93
C TYR A 197 9.34 -9.83 -16.96
N GLU A 198 9.80 -10.29 -18.11
CA GLU A 198 11.16 -10.84 -18.27
C GLU A 198 12.23 -9.75 -18.01
N GLU A 199 12.04 -8.53 -18.47
CA GLU A 199 12.96 -7.42 -18.19
C GLU A 199 13.03 -7.11 -16.69
N LEU A 200 11.89 -7.05 -16.00
CA LEU A 200 11.87 -6.87 -14.55
C LEU A 200 12.59 -8.02 -13.83
N LYS A 201 12.32 -9.26 -14.22
CA LYS A 201 13.01 -10.44 -13.66
C LYS A 201 14.51 -10.42 -13.93
N SER A 202 14.94 -10.02 -15.12
CA SER A 202 16.37 -9.93 -15.46
C SER A 202 17.12 -8.87 -14.66
N HIS A 203 16.47 -7.73 -14.36
CA HIS A 203 17.10 -6.62 -13.64
C HIS A 203 16.99 -6.74 -12.12
N PHE A 204 15.89 -7.29 -11.59
CA PHE A 204 15.58 -7.29 -10.17
C PHE A 204 15.48 -8.69 -9.54
N GLY A 205 15.57 -9.75 -10.33
CA GLY A 205 15.64 -11.14 -9.85
C GLY A 205 14.52 -11.49 -8.86
N ASP A 206 14.92 -11.94 -7.68
CA ASP A 206 14.01 -12.37 -6.61
C ASP A 206 13.20 -11.23 -5.96
N MET A 207 13.52 -9.97 -6.28
CA MET A 207 12.69 -8.84 -5.86
C MET A 207 11.41 -8.70 -6.68
N VAL A 208 11.22 -9.45 -7.77
CA VAL A 208 9.94 -9.49 -8.49
C VAL A 208 9.08 -10.61 -7.92
N PHE A 209 7.87 -10.28 -7.46
CA PHE A 209 6.94 -11.30 -6.99
C PHE A 209 6.67 -12.35 -8.08
N ASN A 210 6.55 -13.62 -7.67
CA ASN A 210 6.11 -14.67 -8.58
C ASN A 210 4.63 -14.54 -8.92
N THR A 211 3.86 -14.03 -7.97
CA THR A 211 2.46 -13.71 -8.17
C THR A 211 2.31 -12.46 -9.03
N VAL A 212 1.46 -12.53 -10.05
CA VAL A 212 1.04 -11.39 -10.88
C VAL A 212 -0.45 -11.13 -10.68
N ILE A 213 -0.86 -9.86 -10.75
CA ILE A 213 -2.27 -9.48 -10.65
C ILE A 213 -2.81 -9.27 -12.07
N PRO A 214 -3.72 -10.12 -12.55
CA PRO A 214 -4.27 -10.00 -13.89
C PRO A 214 -5.22 -8.81 -14.00
N ARG A 215 -5.42 -8.32 -15.22
CA ARG A 215 -6.53 -7.41 -15.50
C ARG A 215 -7.84 -8.14 -15.20
N ASN A 216 -8.64 -7.61 -14.27
CA ASN A 216 -9.86 -8.24 -13.82
C ASN A 216 -10.91 -7.19 -13.44
N ILE A 217 -12.09 -7.27 -14.04
CA ILE A 217 -13.18 -6.31 -13.86
C ILE A 217 -13.69 -6.30 -12.40
N LYS A 218 -13.64 -7.44 -11.71
CA LYS A 218 -14.09 -7.56 -10.32
C LYS A 218 -13.28 -6.70 -9.34
N LEU A 219 -11.99 -6.47 -9.64
CA LEU A 219 -11.15 -5.54 -8.88
C LEU A 219 -11.58 -4.07 -9.03
N SER A 220 -12.24 -3.73 -10.14
CA SER A 220 -12.76 -2.38 -10.37
C SER A 220 -14.19 -2.21 -9.87
N GLU A 221 -15.00 -3.27 -9.88
CA GLU A 221 -16.39 -3.26 -9.41
C GLU A 221 -16.48 -3.28 -7.87
N ALA A 222 -15.68 -4.12 -7.21
CA ALA A 222 -15.75 -4.37 -5.77
C ALA A 222 -15.71 -3.09 -4.92
N PRO A 223 -14.85 -2.07 -5.18
CA PRO A 223 -14.82 -0.83 -4.41
C PRO A 223 -16.12 -0.04 -4.45
N SER A 224 -16.91 -0.11 -5.54
CA SER A 224 -18.22 0.56 -5.63
C SER A 224 -19.26 -0.03 -4.66
N HIS A 225 -18.99 -1.22 -4.14
CA HIS A 225 -19.79 -1.89 -3.11
C HIS A 225 -19.15 -1.79 -1.71
N GLY A 226 -18.04 -1.07 -1.56
CA GLY A 226 -17.30 -0.97 -0.30
C GLY A 226 -16.68 -2.30 0.16
N LEU A 227 -16.37 -3.20 -0.78
CA LEU A 227 -15.87 -4.54 -0.50
C LEU A 227 -14.53 -4.81 -1.18
N PRO A 228 -13.60 -5.53 -0.52
CA PRO A 228 -12.46 -6.12 -1.23
C PRO A 228 -12.94 -7.24 -2.17
N ALA A 229 -12.20 -7.50 -3.24
CA ALA A 229 -12.60 -8.48 -4.25
C ALA A 229 -12.83 -9.89 -3.68
N ILE A 230 -12.12 -10.25 -2.62
CA ILE A 230 -12.27 -11.57 -1.96
C ILE A 230 -13.65 -11.75 -1.30
N LEU A 231 -14.29 -10.66 -0.87
CA LEU A 231 -15.67 -10.69 -0.35
C LEU A 231 -16.70 -10.45 -1.46
N TYR A 232 -16.35 -9.69 -2.51
CA TYR A 232 -17.24 -9.37 -3.61
C TYR A 232 -17.43 -10.56 -4.58
N ASP A 233 -16.32 -11.17 -5.02
CA ASP A 233 -16.28 -12.37 -5.86
C ASP A 233 -15.04 -13.19 -5.52
N PRO A 234 -15.13 -14.10 -4.53
CA PRO A 234 -14.00 -14.94 -4.07
C PRO A 234 -13.38 -15.80 -5.17
N SER A 235 -14.18 -16.17 -6.20
CA SER A 235 -13.73 -17.02 -7.31
C SER A 235 -13.00 -16.25 -8.40
N SER A 236 -13.07 -14.93 -8.39
CA SER A 236 -12.45 -14.09 -9.41
C SER A 236 -10.93 -14.24 -9.42
N ARG A 237 -10.33 -14.11 -10.62
CA ARG A 237 -8.87 -14.15 -10.76
C ARG A 237 -8.18 -13.05 -9.96
N GLY A 238 -8.81 -11.87 -9.81
CA GLY A 238 -8.30 -10.79 -9.01
C GLY A 238 -8.19 -11.14 -7.54
N ALA A 239 -9.25 -11.74 -6.97
CA ALA A 239 -9.29 -12.18 -5.59
C ALA A 239 -8.27 -13.30 -5.31
N THR A 240 -8.28 -14.35 -6.14
CA THR A 240 -7.37 -15.49 -5.97
C THR A 240 -5.90 -15.11 -6.11
N SER A 241 -5.55 -14.18 -7.01
CA SER A 241 -4.17 -13.69 -7.15
C SER A 241 -3.72 -12.88 -5.92
N HIS A 242 -4.57 -12.04 -5.34
CA HIS A 242 -4.20 -11.33 -4.10
C HIS A 242 -4.07 -12.29 -2.91
N MET A 243 -4.90 -13.32 -2.84
CA MET A 243 -4.75 -14.39 -1.85
C MET A 243 -3.41 -15.13 -2.01
N GLN A 244 -2.99 -15.39 -3.25
CA GLN A 244 -1.69 -15.99 -3.54
C GLN A 244 -0.54 -15.06 -3.17
N LEU A 245 -0.64 -13.76 -3.46
CA LEU A 245 0.34 -12.74 -3.05
C LEU A 245 0.51 -12.70 -1.53
N ALA A 246 -0.59 -12.74 -0.78
CA ALA A 246 -0.54 -12.77 0.67
C ALA A 246 0.20 -14.01 1.19
N LYS A 247 -0.06 -15.18 0.61
CA LYS A 247 0.64 -16.43 0.97
C LYS A 247 2.13 -16.37 0.61
N GLU A 248 2.48 -15.80 -0.55
CA GLU A 248 3.88 -15.60 -0.96
C GLU A 248 4.62 -14.71 0.03
N MET A 249 4.00 -13.61 0.47
CA MET A 249 4.60 -12.71 1.48
C MET A 249 4.77 -13.39 2.83
N ILE A 250 3.75 -14.08 3.33
CA ILE A 250 3.82 -14.79 4.61
C ILE A 250 4.92 -15.87 4.58
N ALA A 251 5.09 -16.55 3.46
CA ALA A 251 6.15 -17.56 3.29
C ALA A 251 7.56 -16.93 3.30
N LYS A 252 7.75 -15.80 2.60
CA LYS A 252 9.00 -15.03 2.62
C LYS A 252 9.37 -14.59 4.03
N ASP A 253 8.41 -14.09 4.81
CA ASP A 253 8.66 -13.61 6.18
C ASP A 253 9.01 -14.74 7.15
N ARG A 254 8.52 -15.96 6.93
CA ARG A 254 8.90 -17.15 7.72
C ARG A 254 10.31 -17.64 7.41
N GLY A 255 10.76 -17.51 6.15
CA GLY A 255 12.10 -17.93 5.72
C GLY A 255 13.21 -16.93 6.12
N THR A 256 12.85 -15.73 6.57
CA THR A 256 13.79 -14.66 6.96
C THR A 256 14.00 -14.62 8.49
N ARG A 257 13.25 -15.38 9.26
CA ARG A 257 13.40 -15.56 10.71
C ARG A 257 14.26 -16.78 11.02
#